data_47d4e6c45ec57c6d16cfc89f52bd3838
#
_entry.id   47d4e6c45ec57c6d16cfc89f52bd3838
#
_cell.length_a   1.000
_cell.length_b   1.000
_cell.length_c   1.000
_cell.angle_alpha   90.00
_cell.angle_beta   90.00
_cell.angle_gamma   90.00
#
_symmetry.space_group_name_H-M   'P 1'
#
loop_
_entity.id
_entity.type
_entity.pdbx_description
1 polymer ?
#
loop_
_entity_poly.entity_id
_entity_poly.type
_entity_poly.pdbx_seq_one_letter_code
_entity_poly.pdbx_strand_id
1 'polypeptide(L)'
;MDASNETGFYRLIDGTKANATYTGGFDVWMYSVDAGMKYQGWSLNTEFFFRFIQDFDGSEAVDEVNDYGAFTEAGYFIIPETVELIARISRIASEGGSPSSDEYAAGANLYLDGYDLRLTFDVSVLDGTPADNADTNYRTGDDGVMFRTQLEASF
;
A
#
# COMPACT_ATOMS: atom_id res chain seq x y z
N MET A 1 2.21 -12.00 24.05
CA MET A 1 2.05 -11.19 22.83
C MET A 1 2.30 -12.11 21.67
N ASP A 2 1.36 -12.26 20.79
CA ASP A 2 1.53 -13.12 19.61
C ASP A 2 2.36 -12.35 18.60
N ALA A 3 3.59 -12.75 18.39
CA ALA A 3 4.54 -12.13 17.46
C ALA A 3 4.06 -12.21 15.99
N SER A 4 2.98 -12.92 15.71
CA SER A 4 2.47 -13.09 14.35
C SER A 4 1.82 -11.83 13.77
N ASN A 5 1.27 -10.95 14.61
CA ASN A 5 0.63 -9.70 14.16
C ASN A 5 1.58 -8.50 14.10
N GLU A 6 2.74 -8.60 14.71
CA GLU A 6 3.76 -7.54 14.69
C GLU A 6 4.81 -7.74 13.58
N THR A 7 4.74 -8.87 12.87
CA THR A 7 5.73 -9.25 11.85
C THR A 7 5.79 -8.31 10.65
N GLY A 8 4.77 -7.50 10.39
CA GLY A 8 4.82 -6.48 9.35
C GLY A 8 5.85 -5.36 9.62
N PHE A 9 6.15 -5.09 10.88
CA PHE A 9 7.16 -4.10 11.28
C PHE A 9 8.60 -4.64 11.24
N TYR A 10 8.76 -5.95 11.44
CA TYR A 10 10.06 -6.62 11.54
C TYR A 10 10.48 -7.31 10.24
N ARG A 11 9.63 -7.32 9.24
CA ARG A 11 10.03 -7.78 7.91
C ARG A 11 10.61 -6.60 7.15
N LEU A 12 11.88 -6.71 6.91
CA LEU A 12 12.53 -6.00 5.82
C LEU A 12 11.80 -6.39 4.53
N ILE A 13 11.72 -5.49 3.57
CA ILE A 13 11.07 -5.75 2.27
C ILE A 13 11.65 -6.99 1.55
N ASP A 14 12.87 -7.42 1.91
CA ASP A 14 13.52 -8.65 1.40
C ASP A 14 12.96 -9.95 2.02
N GLY A 15 11.96 -9.88 2.89
CA GLY A 15 11.39 -11.05 3.57
C GLY A 15 12.28 -11.62 4.67
N THR A 16 13.46 -11.04 4.92
CA THR A 16 14.28 -11.47 6.05
C THR A 16 13.62 -11.01 7.35
N LYS A 17 13.40 -11.95 8.27
CA LYS A 17 13.03 -11.58 9.63
C LYS A 17 14.25 -10.91 10.24
N ALA A 18 14.09 -9.70 10.74
CA ALA A 18 15.04 -9.17 11.70
C ALA A 18 15.25 -10.26 12.76
N ASN A 19 16.47 -10.76 12.86
CA ASN A 19 16.77 -12.02 13.53
C ASN A 19 16.24 -11.99 14.96
N ALA A 20 15.70 -13.10 15.45
CA ALA A 20 15.09 -13.24 16.79
C ALA A 20 16.06 -12.98 17.96
N THR A 21 17.31 -12.67 17.70
CA THR A 21 18.34 -12.22 18.66
C THR A 21 18.23 -10.73 18.99
N TYR A 22 17.31 -10.02 18.37
CA TYR A 22 17.12 -8.62 18.59
C TYR A 22 16.29 -8.41 19.88
N THR A 23 16.89 -7.88 20.92
CA THR A 23 16.27 -7.68 22.24
C THR A 23 16.15 -6.21 22.66
N GLY A 24 16.52 -5.30 21.80
CA GLY A 24 16.56 -3.86 22.08
C GLY A 24 15.39 -3.07 21.49
N GLY A 25 15.60 -1.81 21.31
CA GLY A 25 14.71 -0.86 20.65
C GLY A 25 15.20 -0.50 19.25
N PHE A 26 14.41 0.24 18.53
CA PHE A 26 14.77 0.91 17.28
C PHE A 26 13.91 2.16 17.14
N ASP A 27 14.40 3.13 16.38
CA ASP A 27 13.65 4.34 16.07
C ASP A 27 13.00 4.22 14.69
N VAL A 28 11.72 4.62 14.60
CA VAL A 28 10.97 4.68 13.33
C VAL A 28 10.50 6.09 13.07
N TRP A 29 10.89 6.62 11.93
CA TRP A 29 10.40 7.89 11.43
C TRP A 29 9.58 7.64 10.17
N MET A 30 8.35 8.17 10.16
CA MET A 30 7.46 8.05 9.00
C MET A 30 6.97 9.45 8.61
N TYR A 31 7.00 9.72 7.32
CA TYR A 31 6.48 10.95 6.72
C TYR A 31 5.59 10.59 5.55
N SER A 32 4.51 11.35 5.36
CA SER A 32 3.74 11.32 4.13
C SER A 32 3.48 12.73 3.62
N VAL A 33 3.35 12.84 2.31
CA VAL A 33 2.94 14.06 1.62
C VAL A 33 1.90 13.64 0.59
N ASP A 34 0.73 14.26 0.65
CA ASP A 34 -0.38 14.00 -0.25
C ASP A 34 -0.81 15.26 -1.02
N ALA A 35 -1.38 15.05 -2.19
CA ALA A 35 -2.02 16.08 -2.99
C ALA A 35 -3.22 15.53 -3.75
N GLY A 36 -4.30 16.30 -3.79
CA GLY A 36 -5.51 15.91 -4.49
C GLY A 36 -6.10 17.05 -5.30
N MET A 37 -6.73 16.71 -6.42
CA MET A 37 -7.43 17.65 -7.29
C MET A 37 -8.74 17.04 -7.79
N LYS A 38 -9.79 17.86 -7.85
CA LYS A 38 -11.05 17.52 -8.52
C LYS A 38 -11.45 18.67 -9.46
N TYR A 39 -11.67 18.35 -10.74
CA TYR A 39 -12.02 19.34 -11.73
C TYR A 39 -12.81 18.75 -12.89
N GLN A 40 -14.01 19.27 -13.15
CA GLN A 40 -14.87 18.91 -14.29
C GLN A 40 -15.03 17.39 -14.52
N GLY A 41 -15.32 16.66 -13.44
CA GLY A 41 -15.51 15.22 -13.48
C GLY A 41 -14.21 14.41 -13.40
N TRP A 42 -13.04 15.03 -13.43
CA TRP A 42 -11.77 14.42 -13.13
C TRP A 42 -11.45 14.46 -11.64
N SER A 43 -10.85 13.41 -11.15
CA SER A 43 -10.21 13.34 -9.85
C SER A 43 -8.77 12.86 -10.01
N LEU A 44 -7.88 13.40 -9.20
CA LEU A 44 -6.50 12.96 -9.08
C LEU A 44 -6.13 12.97 -7.60
N ASN A 45 -5.54 11.89 -7.12
CA ASN A 45 -4.98 11.79 -5.79
C ASN A 45 -3.60 11.15 -5.88
N THR A 46 -2.64 11.69 -5.15
CA THR A 46 -1.28 11.15 -5.09
C THR A 46 -0.74 11.28 -3.67
N GLU A 47 0.02 10.31 -3.24
CA GLU A 47 0.66 10.32 -1.93
C GLU A 47 2.04 9.69 -2.03
N PHE A 48 2.99 10.25 -1.27
CA PHE A 48 4.35 9.77 -1.11
C PHE A 48 4.58 9.45 0.36
N PHE A 49 5.17 8.29 0.64
CA PHE A 49 5.50 7.80 1.96
C PHE A 49 6.99 7.59 2.08
N PHE A 50 7.53 7.93 3.24
CA PHE A 50 8.93 7.70 3.60
C PHE A 50 8.96 7.04 4.97
N ARG A 51 9.71 5.95 5.11
CA ARG A 51 9.95 5.27 6.37
C ARG A 51 11.44 5.06 6.56
N PHE A 52 11.94 5.49 7.71
CA PHE A 52 13.32 5.33 8.14
C PHE A 52 13.31 4.53 9.44
N ILE A 53 14.02 3.41 9.47
CA ILE A 53 14.19 2.57 10.65
C ILE A 53 15.68 2.57 10.97
N GLN A 54 16.02 3.11 12.14
CA GLN A 54 17.40 3.35 12.54
C GLN A 54 17.60 3.12 14.03
N ASP A 55 18.85 3.27 14.51
CA ASP A 55 19.20 3.15 15.92
C ASP A 55 18.80 1.79 16.53
N PHE A 56 19.09 0.72 15.80
CA PHE A 56 18.83 -0.62 16.30
C PHE A 56 19.73 -0.96 17.49
N ASP A 57 19.12 -1.17 18.67
CA ASP A 57 19.76 -1.66 19.88
C ASP A 57 19.79 -3.18 19.88
N GLY A 58 20.95 -3.82 19.74
CA GLY A 58 21.03 -5.28 19.74
C GLY A 58 22.47 -5.79 19.76
N SER A 59 22.59 -7.11 19.83
CA SER A 59 23.90 -7.80 19.83
C SER A 59 24.53 -7.90 18.43
N GLU A 60 23.77 -7.65 17.38
CA GLU A 60 24.22 -7.66 15.99
C GLU A 60 23.98 -6.30 15.35
N ALA A 61 24.92 -5.85 14.52
CA ALA A 61 24.73 -4.63 13.74
C ALA A 61 23.68 -4.90 12.66
N VAL A 62 22.56 -4.17 12.71
CA VAL A 62 21.56 -4.13 11.66
C VAL A 62 21.73 -2.80 10.95
N ASP A 63 21.84 -2.84 9.61
CA ASP A 63 21.92 -1.62 8.82
C ASP A 63 20.59 -0.87 8.89
N GLU A 64 20.66 0.47 8.76
CA GLU A 64 19.49 1.31 8.64
C GLU A 64 18.66 0.90 7.42
N VAL A 65 17.32 0.94 7.58
CA VAL A 65 16.38 0.60 6.51
C VAL A 65 15.61 1.83 6.11
N ASN A 66 15.73 2.20 4.85
CA ASN A 66 15.01 3.32 4.25
C ASN A 66 14.05 2.77 3.19
N ASP A 67 12.75 2.99 3.42
CA ASP A 67 11.70 2.58 2.52
C ASP A 67 10.95 3.81 2.00
N TYR A 68 10.51 3.73 0.77
CA TYR A 68 9.64 4.74 0.17
C TYR A 68 8.55 4.09 -0.64
N GLY A 69 7.41 4.74 -0.63
CA GLY A 69 6.26 4.35 -1.41
C GLY A 69 5.59 5.56 -2.03
N ALA A 70 4.91 5.31 -3.13
CA ALA A 70 4.07 6.30 -3.76
C ALA A 70 2.87 5.63 -4.41
N PHE A 71 1.72 6.31 -4.44
CA PHE A 71 0.65 5.96 -5.33
C PHE A 71 0.10 7.20 -6.03
N THR A 72 -0.49 6.96 -7.19
CA THR A 72 -1.28 7.94 -7.91
C THR A 72 -2.54 7.26 -8.41
N GLU A 73 -3.68 7.84 -8.10
CA GLU A 73 -5.00 7.41 -8.58
C GLU A 73 -5.66 8.54 -9.35
N ALA A 74 -6.17 8.21 -10.52
CA ALA A 74 -6.97 9.12 -11.33
C ALA A 74 -8.37 8.55 -11.55
N GLY A 75 -9.39 9.41 -11.51
CA GLY A 75 -10.77 9.06 -11.79
C GLY A 75 -11.40 10.00 -12.81
N TYR A 76 -12.40 9.47 -13.52
CA TYR A 76 -13.21 10.26 -14.43
C TYR A 76 -14.65 9.80 -14.44
N PHE A 77 -15.59 10.73 -14.22
CA PHE A 77 -17.02 10.44 -14.30
C PHE A 77 -17.47 10.30 -15.76
N ILE A 78 -17.74 9.06 -16.20
CA ILE A 78 -18.34 8.78 -17.52
C ILE A 78 -19.86 9.03 -17.51
N ILE A 79 -20.51 8.88 -16.34
CA ILE A 79 -21.87 9.33 -16.07
C ILE A 79 -21.77 10.23 -14.84
N PRO A 80 -22.05 11.53 -14.98
CA PRO A 80 -21.89 12.50 -13.88
C PRO A 80 -22.54 12.01 -12.59
N GLU A 81 -21.80 12.09 -11.50
CA GLU A 81 -22.23 11.75 -10.13
C GLU A 81 -22.73 10.30 -9.94
N THR A 82 -22.61 9.46 -10.97
CA THR A 82 -23.14 8.08 -10.92
C THR A 82 -22.07 7.03 -11.21
N VAL A 83 -21.29 7.18 -12.29
CA VAL A 83 -20.28 6.19 -12.67
C VAL A 83 -18.93 6.86 -12.90
N GLU A 84 -17.98 6.54 -12.09
CA GLU A 84 -16.58 6.98 -12.21
C GLU A 84 -15.71 5.80 -12.58
N LEU A 85 -14.89 5.94 -13.62
CA LEU A 85 -13.79 5.01 -13.89
C LEU A 85 -12.57 5.46 -13.10
N ILE A 86 -11.85 4.50 -12.53
CA ILE A 86 -10.64 4.76 -11.75
C ILE A 86 -9.47 3.94 -12.29
N ALA A 87 -8.27 4.52 -12.20
CA ALA A 87 -7.01 3.82 -12.45
C ALA A 87 -5.98 4.26 -11.40
N ARG A 88 -5.21 3.30 -10.89
CA ARG A 88 -4.18 3.53 -9.87
C ARG A 88 -2.88 2.83 -10.25
N ILE A 89 -1.80 3.50 -9.97
CA ILE A 89 -0.47 2.91 -9.93
C ILE A 89 0.11 3.14 -8.54
N SER A 90 0.77 2.14 -7.98
CA SER A 90 1.51 2.28 -6.73
C SER A 90 2.83 1.53 -6.79
N ARG A 91 3.80 2.01 -6.01
CA ARG A 91 5.13 1.42 -5.90
C ARG A 91 5.64 1.53 -4.48
N ILE A 92 6.29 0.45 -4.03
CA ILE A 92 7.07 0.44 -2.79
C ILE A 92 8.49 -0.01 -3.15
N ALA A 93 9.49 0.68 -2.62
CA ALA A 93 10.90 0.36 -2.82
C ALA A 93 11.67 0.56 -1.52
N SER A 94 12.80 -0.16 -1.38
CA SER A 94 13.73 -0.07 -0.26
C SER A 94 15.15 0.16 -0.76
N GLU A 95 15.95 0.93 -0.02
CA GLU A 95 17.37 1.12 -0.31
C GLU A 95 18.22 -0.13 -0.09
N GLY A 96 17.72 -1.11 0.67
CA GLY A 96 18.42 -2.35 0.99
C GLY A 96 18.61 -3.34 -0.17
N GLY A 97 18.32 -2.94 -1.42
CA GLY A 97 18.51 -3.77 -2.61
C GLY A 97 17.42 -4.81 -2.85
N SER A 98 16.34 -4.76 -2.10
CA SER A 98 15.17 -5.60 -2.32
C SER A 98 14.44 -5.19 -3.60
N PRO A 99 13.79 -6.14 -4.31
CA PRO A 99 12.96 -5.81 -5.45
C PRO A 99 11.87 -4.83 -5.05
N SER A 100 11.56 -3.87 -5.91
CA SER A 100 10.38 -3.03 -5.74
C SER A 100 9.12 -3.87 -5.89
N SER A 101 8.05 -3.41 -5.25
CA SER A 101 6.71 -3.95 -5.43
C SER A 101 5.85 -2.93 -6.15
N ASP A 102 5.27 -3.34 -7.27
CA ASP A 102 4.45 -2.48 -8.10
C ASP A 102 3.00 -3.01 -8.16
N GLU A 103 2.02 -2.11 -8.13
CA GLU A 103 0.61 -2.43 -8.35
C GLU A 103 0.03 -1.52 -9.44
N TYR A 104 -0.69 -2.13 -10.35
CA TYR A 104 -1.46 -1.46 -11.38
C TYR A 104 -2.92 -1.86 -11.25
N ALA A 105 -3.80 -0.91 -10.94
CA ALA A 105 -5.21 -1.17 -10.74
C ALA A 105 -6.09 -0.36 -11.69
N ALA A 106 -7.22 -0.94 -12.07
CA ALA A 106 -8.28 -0.25 -12.79
C ALA A 106 -9.64 -0.74 -12.29
N GLY A 107 -10.64 0.16 -12.29
CA GLY A 107 -11.94 -0.17 -11.74
C GLY A 107 -13.00 0.86 -12.03
N ALA A 108 -14.14 0.71 -11.35
CA ALA A 108 -15.24 1.63 -11.41
C ALA A 108 -15.90 1.82 -10.05
N ASN A 109 -16.28 3.05 -9.76
CA ASN A 109 -17.15 3.42 -8.65
C ASN A 109 -18.57 3.64 -9.18
N LEU A 110 -19.55 3.01 -8.52
CA LEU A 110 -20.97 3.25 -8.74
C LEU A 110 -21.52 3.98 -7.51
N TYR A 111 -21.95 5.21 -7.69
CA TYR A 111 -22.59 6.04 -6.68
C TYR A 111 -24.10 5.79 -6.74
N LEU A 112 -24.63 5.03 -5.77
CA LEU A 112 -26.01 4.53 -5.75
C LEU A 112 -26.97 5.50 -5.05
N ASP A 113 -26.46 6.25 -4.07
CA ASP A 113 -27.18 7.30 -3.36
C ASP A 113 -26.23 8.47 -3.10
N GLY A 114 -25.95 9.25 -4.14
CA GLY A 114 -24.95 10.28 -4.08
C GLY A 114 -23.60 9.75 -3.61
N TYR A 115 -22.98 10.42 -2.64
CA TYR A 115 -21.73 9.97 -2.03
C TYR A 115 -21.93 9.09 -0.78
N ASP A 116 -23.19 8.90 -0.34
CA ASP A 116 -23.51 8.17 0.89
C ASP A 116 -23.50 6.65 0.67
N LEU A 117 -23.74 6.19 -0.55
CA LEU A 117 -23.66 4.77 -0.89
C LEU A 117 -22.86 4.56 -2.17
N ARG A 118 -21.69 3.92 -2.04
CA ARG A 118 -20.78 3.66 -3.14
C ARG A 118 -20.44 2.17 -3.23
N LEU A 119 -20.51 1.62 -4.43
CA LEU A 119 -20.02 0.29 -4.77
C LEU A 119 -18.81 0.42 -5.69
N THR A 120 -17.69 -0.16 -5.28
CA THR A 120 -16.43 -0.16 -6.03
C THR A 120 -16.13 -1.57 -6.53
N PHE A 121 -15.74 -1.67 -7.79
CA PHE A 121 -15.14 -2.87 -8.39
C PHE A 121 -13.78 -2.50 -8.96
N ASP A 122 -12.75 -3.25 -8.64
CA ASP A 122 -11.44 -3.06 -9.25
C ASP A 122 -10.70 -4.39 -9.45
N VAL A 123 -9.77 -4.34 -10.38
CA VAL A 123 -8.78 -5.38 -10.63
C VAL A 123 -7.39 -4.77 -10.49
N SER A 124 -6.54 -5.44 -9.74
CA SER A 124 -5.13 -5.06 -9.56
C SER A 124 -4.22 -6.16 -10.10
N VAL A 125 -3.18 -5.75 -10.81
CA VAL A 125 -2.03 -6.59 -11.17
C VAL A 125 -0.90 -6.23 -10.22
N LEU A 126 -0.35 -7.24 -9.55
CA LEU A 126 0.74 -7.12 -8.59
C LEU A 126 2.02 -7.66 -9.23
N ASP A 127 3.09 -6.90 -9.16
CA ASP A 127 4.46 -7.28 -9.55
C ASP A 127 5.33 -7.17 -8.29
N GLY A 128 5.57 -8.31 -7.65
CA GLY A 128 6.22 -8.43 -6.36
C GLY A 128 5.41 -7.86 -5.19
N THR A 129 4.74 -8.69 -4.41
CA THR A 129 4.02 -8.21 -3.21
C THR A 129 5.00 -7.78 -2.11
N PRO A 130 4.74 -6.65 -1.42
CA PRO A 130 5.66 -6.12 -0.40
C PRO A 130 5.62 -6.89 0.91
N ALA A 131 4.57 -7.66 1.16
CA ALA A 131 4.38 -8.38 2.42
C ALA A 131 3.53 -9.63 2.23
N ASP A 132 3.72 -10.60 3.12
CA ASP A 132 2.83 -11.76 3.20
C ASP A 132 1.43 -11.31 3.64
N ASN A 133 0.43 -11.84 2.98
CA ASN A 133 -0.96 -11.61 3.33
C ASN A 133 -1.70 -12.96 3.40
N ALA A 134 -2.11 -13.34 4.60
CA ALA A 134 -2.79 -14.63 4.83
C ALA A 134 -4.19 -14.68 4.18
N ASP A 135 -4.87 -13.54 4.07
CA ASP A 135 -6.23 -13.48 3.53
C ASP A 135 -6.26 -13.64 2.00
N THR A 136 -5.23 -13.17 1.32
CA THR A 136 -5.08 -13.31 -0.14
C THR A 136 -4.16 -14.44 -0.55
N ASN A 137 -3.48 -15.08 0.41
CA ASN A 137 -2.48 -16.14 0.21
C ASN A 137 -1.27 -15.71 -0.65
N TYR A 138 -1.00 -14.41 -0.75
CA TYR A 138 0.21 -13.89 -1.36
C TYR A 138 1.38 -13.95 -0.37
N ARG A 139 2.57 -14.24 -0.89
CA ARG A 139 3.83 -14.14 -0.16
C ARG A 139 4.63 -12.95 -0.69
N THR A 140 5.55 -12.44 0.13
CA THR A 140 6.48 -11.40 -0.29
C THR A 140 7.18 -11.80 -1.58
N GLY A 141 7.12 -10.95 -2.59
CA GLY A 141 7.69 -11.18 -3.91
C GLY A 141 6.80 -11.95 -4.89
N ASP A 142 5.61 -12.39 -4.50
CA ASP A 142 4.67 -13.04 -5.42
C ASP A 142 4.07 -12.03 -6.39
N ASP A 143 3.90 -12.48 -7.63
CA ASP A 143 3.12 -11.79 -8.65
C ASP A 143 1.69 -12.33 -8.69
N GLY A 144 0.73 -11.48 -9.07
CA GLY A 144 -0.63 -11.95 -9.15
C GLY A 144 -1.65 -10.96 -9.65
N VAL A 145 -2.89 -11.42 -9.69
CA VAL A 145 -4.06 -10.60 -10.04
C VAL A 145 -5.07 -10.70 -8.92
N MET A 146 -5.53 -9.55 -8.45
CA MET A 146 -6.53 -9.44 -7.39
C MET A 146 -7.80 -8.77 -7.93
N PHE A 147 -8.96 -9.33 -7.57
CA PHE A 147 -10.27 -8.72 -7.81
C PHE A 147 -10.85 -8.26 -6.49
N ARG A 148 -11.27 -7.02 -6.43
CA ARG A 148 -11.88 -6.45 -5.22
C ARG A 148 -13.27 -5.90 -5.52
N THR A 149 -14.18 -6.14 -4.57
CA THR A 149 -15.50 -5.51 -4.51
C THR A 149 -15.68 -4.91 -3.13
N GLN A 150 -16.04 -3.65 -3.05
CA GLN A 150 -16.22 -2.93 -1.79
C GLN A 150 -17.53 -2.15 -1.82
N LEU A 151 -18.34 -2.31 -0.78
CA LEU A 151 -19.51 -1.47 -0.53
C LEU A 151 -19.19 -0.53 0.63
N GLU A 152 -19.40 0.75 0.42
CA GLU A 152 -19.23 1.81 1.41
C GLU A 152 -20.56 2.51 1.62
N ALA A 153 -20.99 2.64 2.89
CA ALA A 153 -22.20 3.36 3.27
C ALA A 153 -21.86 4.36 4.38
N SER A 154 -22.33 5.60 4.23
CA SER A 154 -22.22 6.69 5.21
C SER A 154 -23.63 7.10 5.63
N PHE A 155 -23.90 7.31 6.93
CA PHE A 155 -25.20 7.67 7.47
C PHE A 155 -25.07 8.50 8.74
#